data_32bb31f4d16fc6c17d1f44e485e21cc1
#
_entry.id   32bb31f4d16fc6c17d1f44e485e21cc1
#
_cell.length_a   1.000
_cell.length_b   1.000
_cell.length_c   1.000
_cell.angle_alpha   90.00
_cell.angle_beta   90.00
_cell.angle_gamma   90.00
#
_symmetry.space_group_name_H-M   'P 1'
#
loop_
_entity.id
_entity.type
_entity.pdbx_description
1 polymer ?
#
loop_
_entity_poly.entity_id
_entity_poly.type
_entity_poly.pdbx_seq_one_letter_code
_entity_poly.pdbx_strand_id
1 'polypeptide(L)'
;MLEPESRNSPLEEKIEGYDSAGNGQAGYPLDSLFIRQETRSVSEILKRVKKNRWILDPDFQRAFVWPKDKQSRLIESCIMRIPLPVFYVAERESGEIVIVDGLQRITTFLRYVDNKFRILGTSFREEGNQNNPIEGKFFHELPVKLQERILDTQLIMYILDANAPERARLDIFERVNSGVALTRQQMRNAIYNGPATRWLGEIVESELFRAATGRSLRPETMRDREAVNRFCAFSILGVEKYRGDMDEFLADALRYMNNHGNDLDAIRGKFEKSLRSNQNLFGKHAFRKSLAADGSDASRGILNISLFDVCTVILAKFPEEIELESPSGRKIHKELVNLIERNDEFIHAISFFTNNTKAVKTRFALAEGAFGVRG
;
A
#
# COMPACT_ATOMS: atom_id res chain seq x y z
N MET A 1 -33.67 22.36 -15.19
CA MET A 1 -32.19 22.32 -15.13
C MET A 1 -31.82 22.06 -13.70
N LEU A 2 -31.50 20.82 -13.39
CA LEU A 2 -30.97 20.40 -12.06
C LEU A 2 -29.46 20.25 -12.27
N GLU A 3 -28.69 21.03 -11.54
CA GLU A 3 -27.22 20.91 -11.49
C GLU A 3 -26.82 19.53 -10.96
N PRO A 4 -25.78 18.89 -11.49
CA PRO A 4 -25.31 17.62 -10.95
C PRO A 4 -24.57 17.89 -9.64
N GLU A 5 -25.06 17.28 -8.55
CA GLU A 5 -24.38 17.22 -7.27
C GLU A 5 -22.91 16.79 -7.45
N SER A 6 -22.01 17.64 -6.97
CA SER A 6 -20.58 17.37 -6.92
C SER A 6 -20.34 16.11 -6.10
N ARG A 7 -19.89 15.03 -6.73
CA ARG A 7 -19.34 13.86 -6.08
C ARG A 7 -18.18 14.32 -5.20
N ASN A 8 -18.36 14.19 -3.90
CA ASN A 8 -17.30 14.34 -2.91
C ASN A 8 -16.14 13.39 -3.27
N SER A 9 -15.11 13.93 -3.89
CA SER A 9 -13.81 13.28 -3.92
C SER A 9 -13.33 13.15 -2.47
N PRO A 10 -12.73 12.02 -2.05
CA PRO A 10 -12.15 11.90 -0.73
C PRO A 10 -11.20 13.08 -0.53
N LEU A 11 -11.35 13.81 0.58
CA LEU A 11 -10.46 14.92 0.94
C LEU A 11 -9.03 14.42 0.83
N GLU A 12 -8.27 14.94 -0.13
CA GLU A 12 -6.88 14.59 -0.30
C GLU A 12 -6.14 14.86 1.02
N GLU A 13 -5.43 13.86 1.47
CA GLU A 13 -4.60 13.96 2.66
C GLU A 13 -3.45 14.92 2.35
N LYS A 14 -3.44 16.08 3.02
CA LYS A 14 -2.36 17.07 2.84
C LYS A 14 -1.11 16.57 3.56
N ILE A 15 -0.23 15.92 2.82
CA ILE A 15 1.12 15.54 3.26
C ILE A 15 2.10 16.12 2.24
N GLU A 16 3.06 16.88 2.71
CA GLU A 16 4.06 17.48 1.85
C GLU A 16 5.19 16.49 1.52
N GLY A 17 5.75 16.60 0.33
CA GLY A 17 6.89 15.79 -0.10
C GLY A 17 6.53 14.42 -0.70
N TYR A 18 5.25 14.07 -0.82
CA TYR A 18 4.84 13.02 -1.73
C TYR A 18 4.78 13.61 -3.15
N ASP A 19 5.69 13.18 -4.00
CA ASP A 19 5.56 13.49 -5.44
C ASP A 19 4.31 12.77 -5.96
N SER A 20 3.38 13.55 -6.53
CA SER A 20 2.28 12.99 -7.32
C SER A 20 2.88 12.10 -8.41
N ALA A 21 2.37 10.90 -8.58
CA ALA A 21 2.83 9.95 -9.56
C ALA A 21 3.09 10.65 -10.92
N GLY A 22 4.33 10.75 -11.35
CA GLY A 22 4.67 11.28 -12.66
C GLY A 22 5.98 12.04 -12.85
N ASN A 23 6.63 12.55 -11.82
CA ASN A 23 7.80 13.42 -11.99
C ASN A 23 9.18 12.74 -11.84
N GLY A 24 9.25 11.44 -11.72
CA GLY A 24 10.51 10.71 -11.88
C GLY A 24 10.65 10.24 -13.34
N GLN A 25 11.48 10.91 -14.11
CA GLN A 25 11.65 10.73 -15.56
C GLN A 25 12.38 9.45 -16.00
N ALA A 26 12.43 8.39 -15.24
CA ALA A 26 12.91 7.11 -15.74
C ALA A 26 11.70 6.27 -16.16
N GLY A 27 11.34 6.32 -17.45
CA GLY A 27 10.42 5.36 -18.05
C GLY A 27 11.04 3.96 -17.96
N TYR A 28 10.22 2.95 -17.66
CA TYR A 28 10.64 1.57 -17.79
C TYR A 28 10.66 1.21 -19.29
N PRO A 29 11.59 0.33 -19.77
CA PRO A 29 11.64 -0.08 -21.17
C PRO A 29 10.30 -0.73 -21.58
N LEU A 30 9.78 -0.35 -22.76
CA LEU A 30 8.51 -0.90 -23.27
C LEU A 30 8.51 -2.43 -23.33
N ASP A 31 9.67 -3.04 -23.62
CA ASP A 31 9.85 -4.48 -23.71
C ASP A 31 9.99 -5.19 -22.35
N SER A 32 9.95 -4.46 -21.24
CA SER A 32 10.04 -5.03 -19.88
C SER A 32 8.70 -5.46 -19.30
N LEU A 33 7.61 -5.26 -20.06
CA LEU A 33 6.26 -5.62 -19.63
C LEU A 33 5.92 -7.03 -20.11
N PHE A 34 6.22 -8.03 -19.31
CA PHE A 34 5.80 -9.40 -19.55
C PHE A 34 4.40 -9.63 -18.94
N ILE A 35 3.36 -9.44 -19.77
CA ILE A 35 1.99 -9.78 -19.43
C ILE A 35 1.59 -10.99 -20.25
N ARG A 36 1.30 -12.12 -19.59
CA ARG A 36 0.76 -13.29 -20.26
C ARG A 36 -0.73 -13.42 -20.01
N GLN A 37 -1.46 -13.85 -21.03
CA GLN A 37 -2.88 -14.17 -20.90
C GLN A 37 -3.03 -15.66 -20.66
N GLU A 38 -3.80 -16.02 -19.64
CA GLU A 38 -4.22 -17.39 -19.36
C GLU A 38 -5.72 -17.46 -19.18
N THR A 39 -6.28 -18.64 -19.49
CA THR A 39 -7.69 -18.94 -19.22
C THR A 39 -7.76 -20.10 -18.25
N ARG A 40 -8.55 -19.97 -17.18
CA ARG A 40 -8.73 -21.00 -16.15
C ARG A 40 -10.18 -21.09 -15.74
N SER A 41 -10.64 -22.29 -15.40
CA SER A 41 -11.98 -22.47 -14.87
C SER A 41 -12.12 -21.96 -13.42
N VAL A 42 -13.32 -21.60 -13.01
CA VAL A 42 -13.63 -21.28 -11.61
C VAL A 42 -13.18 -22.39 -10.68
N SER A 43 -13.45 -23.66 -11.01
CA SER A 43 -13.05 -24.82 -10.19
C SER A 43 -11.55 -24.89 -9.98
N GLU A 44 -10.75 -24.65 -11.03
CA GLU A 44 -9.28 -24.65 -10.94
C GLU A 44 -8.78 -23.53 -10.02
N ILE A 45 -9.32 -22.32 -10.18
CA ILE A 45 -8.93 -21.18 -9.34
C ILE A 45 -9.25 -21.42 -7.88
N LEU A 46 -10.47 -21.88 -7.57
CA LEU A 46 -10.88 -22.18 -6.19
C LEU A 46 -10.01 -23.26 -5.55
N LYS A 47 -9.64 -24.30 -6.32
CA LYS A 47 -8.69 -25.32 -5.86
C LYS A 47 -7.32 -24.77 -5.52
N ARG A 48 -6.82 -23.81 -6.32
CA ARG A 48 -5.53 -23.13 -6.08
C ARG A 48 -5.60 -22.19 -4.88
N VAL A 49 -6.71 -21.48 -4.70
CA VAL A 49 -6.97 -20.63 -3.52
C VAL A 49 -6.96 -21.50 -2.25
N LYS A 50 -7.70 -22.61 -2.23
CA LYS A 50 -7.73 -23.54 -1.07
C LYS A 50 -6.37 -24.16 -0.75
N LYS A 51 -5.45 -24.21 -1.71
CA LYS A 51 -4.07 -24.69 -1.54
C LYS A 51 -3.07 -23.55 -1.23
N ASN A 52 -3.55 -22.33 -0.97
CA ASN A 52 -2.73 -21.15 -0.76
C ASN A 52 -1.72 -20.85 -1.90
N ARG A 53 -2.02 -21.32 -3.12
CA ARG A 53 -1.22 -20.97 -4.31
C ARG A 53 -1.72 -19.71 -4.98
N TRP A 54 -2.96 -19.32 -4.69
CA TRP A 54 -3.57 -18.05 -5.04
C TRP A 54 -3.92 -17.35 -3.75
N ILE A 55 -3.32 -16.16 -3.56
CA ILE A 55 -3.41 -15.41 -2.32
C ILE A 55 -4.56 -14.43 -2.43
N LEU A 56 -5.56 -14.64 -1.58
CA LEU A 56 -6.58 -13.64 -1.26
C LEU A 56 -6.03 -12.84 -0.08
N ASP A 57 -5.62 -11.60 -0.29
CA ASP A 57 -5.04 -10.80 0.78
C ASP A 57 -6.05 -10.60 1.93
N PRO A 58 -5.70 -10.99 3.20
CA PRO A 58 -6.57 -10.81 4.35
C PRO A 58 -6.90 -9.36 4.67
N ASP A 59 -5.97 -8.43 4.39
CA ASP A 59 -6.19 -7.00 4.61
C ASP A 59 -7.21 -6.43 3.62
N PHE A 60 -7.29 -6.98 2.40
CA PHE A 60 -8.37 -6.71 1.45
C PHE A 60 -9.67 -7.48 1.79
N GLN A 61 -9.60 -8.60 2.53
CA GLN A 61 -10.80 -9.31 2.95
C GLN A 61 -11.63 -8.53 3.98
N ARG A 62 -11.02 -7.62 4.76
CA ARG A 62 -11.76 -6.64 5.57
C ARG A 62 -12.65 -5.73 4.72
N ALA A 63 -12.40 -5.65 3.43
CA ALA A 63 -13.14 -4.88 2.44
C ALA A 63 -13.97 -5.74 1.48
N PHE A 64 -14.43 -6.97 1.86
CA PHE A 64 -15.44 -7.65 1.08
C PHE A 64 -16.77 -6.90 1.25
N VAL A 65 -17.04 -6.02 0.30
CA VAL A 65 -18.14 -5.05 0.37
C VAL A 65 -19.27 -5.34 -0.61
N TRP A 66 -19.15 -6.38 -1.44
CA TRP A 66 -20.22 -6.65 -2.40
C TRP A 66 -21.50 -7.06 -1.69
N PRO A 67 -22.60 -6.33 -1.86
CA PRO A 67 -23.89 -6.70 -1.32
C PRO A 67 -24.41 -7.98 -1.99
N LYS A 68 -25.36 -8.66 -1.35
CA LYS A 68 -25.82 -9.98 -1.77
C LYS A 68 -26.42 -10.01 -3.18
N ASP A 69 -27.07 -8.93 -3.59
CA ASP A 69 -27.62 -8.79 -4.96
C ASP A 69 -26.50 -8.80 -6.01
N LYS A 70 -25.40 -8.10 -5.78
CA LYS A 70 -24.24 -8.06 -6.69
C LYS A 70 -23.53 -9.42 -6.75
N GLN A 71 -23.41 -10.11 -5.59
CA GLN A 71 -22.93 -11.48 -5.53
C GLN A 71 -23.81 -12.43 -6.35
N SER A 72 -25.11 -12.33 -6.19
CA SER A 72 -26.09 -13.16 -6.91
C SER A 72 -26.04 -12.96 -8.42
N ARG A 73 -25.96 -11.70 -8.87
CA ARG A 73 -25.81 -11.37 -10.31
C ARG A 73 -24.55 -11.96 -10.93
N LEU A 74 -23.45 -12.06 -10.19
CA LEU A 74 -22.24 -12.71 -10.70
C LEU A 74 -22.49 -14.20 -10.97
N ILE A 75 -23.13 -14.90 -10.04
CA ILE A 75 -23.47 -16.32 -10.19
C ILE A 75 -24.47 -16.53 -11.33
N GLU A 76 -25.47 -15.66 -11.42
CA GLU A 76 -26.44 -15.65 -12.52
C GLU A 76 -25.74 -15.50 -13.88
N SER A 77 -24.78 -14.59 -13.99
CA SER A 77 -23.99 -14.39 -15.21
C SER A 77 -23.27 -15.66 -15.64
N CYS A 78 -22.71 -16.44 -14.71
CA CYS A 78 -22.08 -17.74 -15.02
C CYS A 78 -23.10 -18.74 -15.53
N ILE A 79 -24.26 -18.84 -14.88
CA ILE A 79 -25.35 -19.74 -15.31
C ILE A 79 -25.84 -19.37 -16.70
N MET A 80 -25.94 -18.08 -17.02
CA MET A 80 -26.33 -17.53 -18.32
C MET A 80 -25.18 -17.58 -19.35
N ARG A 81 -23.98 -17.97 -18.97
CA ARG A 81 -22.77 -17.96 -19.82
C ARG A 81 -22.40 -16.58 -20.35
N ILE A 82 -22.71 -15.53 -19.59
CA ILE A 82 -22.30 -14.17 -19.91
C ILE A 82 -20.80 -14.06 -19.63
N PRO A 83 -19.98 -13.56 -20.59
CA PRO A 83 -18.57 -13.33 -20.35
C PRO A 83 -18.33 -12.40 -19.17
N LEU A 84 -17.41 -12.79 -18.30
CA LEU A 84 -17.03 -11.96 -17.16
C LEU A 84 -15.86 -11.03 -17.52
N PRO A 85 -15.78 -9.86 -16.91
CA PRO A 85 -14.61 -8.98 -17.07
C PRO A 85 -13.33 -9.76 -16.71
N VAL A 86 -12.25 -9.44 -17.41
CA VAL A 86 -10.93 -10.03 -17.19
C VAL A 86 -10.44 -9.84 -15.76
N PHE A 87 -9.53 -10.68 -15.33
CA PHE A 87 -8.88 -10.62 -14.02
C PHE A 87 -7.43 -10.18 -14.22
N TYR A 88 -6.93 -9.34 -13.31
CA TYR A 88 -5.54 -8.98 -13.28
C TYR A 88 -4.90 -9.57 -12.03
N VAL A 89 -3.79 -10.27 -12.23
CA VAL A 89 -3.09 -10.96 -11.16
C VAL A 89 -1.58 -10.75 -11.32
N ALA A 90 -0.85 -10.81 -10.21
CA ALA A 90 0.60 -10.71 -10.21
C ALA A 90 1.22 -12.01 -9.75
N GLU A 91 2.27 -12.43 -10.42
CA GLU A 91 3.09 -13.55 -9.99
C GLU A 91 4.17 -13.06 -9.03
N ARG A 92 4.42 -13.82 -7.96
CA ARG A 92 5.56 -13.66 -7.06
C ARG A 92 6.73 -14.50 -7.55
N GLU A 93 7.94 -14.18 -7.11
CA GLU A 93 9.13 -14.99 -7.34
C GLU A 93 8.98 -16.44 -6.85
N SER A 94 8.17 -16.66 -5.81
CA SER A 94 7.80 -17.99 -5.28
C SER A 94 6.83 -18.77 -6.18
N GLY A 95 6.35 -18.17 -7.28
CA GLY A 95 5.35 -18.76 -8.18
C GLY A 95 3.91 -18.72 -7.64
N GLU A 96 3.67 -18.03 -6.53
CA GLU A 96 2.33 -17.75 -6.03
C GLU A 96 1.69 -16.61 -6.83
N ILE A 97 0.37 -16.65 -6.94
CA ILE A 97 -0.41 -15.64 -7.65
C ILE A 97 -1.16 -14.75 -6.64
N VAL A 98 -0.98 -13.46 -6.75
CA VAL A 98 -1.71 -12.44 -5.98
C VAL A 98 -2.79 -11.83 -6.86
N ILE A 99 -4.00 -11.74 -6.35
CA ILE A 99 -5.11 -11.15 -7.08
C ILE A 99 -5.06 -9.63 -6.93
N VAL A 100 -5.03 -8.93 -8.06
CA VAL A 100 -4.95 -7.46 -8.14
C VAL A 100 -6.31 -6.87 -8.41
N ASP A 101 -6.99 -7.34 -9.48
CA ASP A 101 -8.40 -7.05 -9.74
C ASP A 101 -9.18 -8.34 -9.90
N GLY A 102 -10.39 -8.33 -9.39
CA GLY A 102 -11.28 -9.49 -9.39
C GLY A 102 -11.41 -10.18 -8.03
N LEU A 103 -10.81 -9.65 -6.96
CA LEU A 103 -10.88 -10.22 -5.61
C LEU A 103 -12.33 -10.45 -5.16
N GLN A 104 -13.21 -9.45 -5.32
CA GLN A 104 -14.63 -9.56 -4.95
C GLN A 104 -15.32 -10.69 -5.71
N ARG A 105 -14.98 -10.86 -6.99
CA ARG A 105 -15.52 -11.92 -7.86
C ARG A 105 -15.06 -13.32 -7.40
N ILE A 106 -13.76 -13.49 -7.16
CA ILE A 106 -13.20 -14.77 -6.70
C ILE A 106 -13.72 -15.12 -5.30
N THR A 107 -13.77 -14.14 -4.40
CA THR A 107 -14.35 -14.33 -3.06
C THR A 107 -15.83 -14.70 -3.13
N THR A 108 -16.59 -14.14 -4.06
CA THR A 108 -17.99 -14.50 -4.30
C THR A 108 -18.12 -15.95 -4.74
N PHE A 109 -17.31 -16.42 -5.70
CA PHE A 109 -17.28 -17.82 -6.11
C PHE A 109 -16.96 -18.75 -4.95
N LEU A 110 -15.89 -18.43 -4.19
CA LEU A 110 -15.51 -19.23 -3.03
C LEU A 110 -16.65 -19.34 -2.02
N ARG A 111 -17.27 -18.20 -1.66
CA ARG A 111 -18.39 -18.16 -0.71
C ARG A 111 -19.60 -18.92 -1.18
N TYR A 112 -19.92 -18.83 -2.48
CA TYR A 112 -21.08 -19.52 -3.02
C TYR A 112 -20.87 -21.03 -3.09
N VAL A 113 -19.74 -21.48 -3.62
CA VAL A 113 -19.39 -22.90 -3.70
C VAL A 113 -19.27 -23.53 -2.29
N ASP A 114 -18.83 -22.76 -1.30
CA ASP A 114 -18.79 -23.17 0.11
C ASP A 114 -20.14 -22.99 0.84
N ASN A 115 -21.24 -22.72 0.09
CA ASN A 115 -22.61 -22.59 0.62
C ASN A 115 -22.76 -21.51 1.72
N LYS A 116 -22.09 -20.36 1.57
CA LYS A 116 -22.15 -19.26 2.54
C LYS A 116 -23.26 -18.24 2.28
N PHE A 117 -23.92 -18.30 1.14
CA PHE A 117 -25.08 -17.45 0.83
C PHE A 117 -25.99 -18.09 -0.20
N ARG A 118 -27.24 -17.63 -0.24
CA ARG A 118 -28.27 -18.01 -1.22
C ARG A 118 -28.36 -16.95 -2.30
N ILE A 119 -28.66 -17.37 -3.54
CA ILE A 119 -28.92 -16.44 -4.65
C ILE A 119 -30.22 -15.69 -4.36
N LEU A 120 -30.19 -14.37 -4.52
CA LEU A 120 -31.31 -13.47 -4.27
C LEU A 120 -31.56 -12.55 -5.47
N GLY A 121 -32.85 -12.31 -5.77
CA GLY A 121 -33.27 -11.24 -6.68
C GLY A 121 -32.78 -11.39 -8.11
N THR A 122 -32.80 -12.57 -8.66
CA THR A 122 -32.32 -12.85 -10.03
C THR A 122 -33.39 -12.54 -11.07
N SER A 123 -32.94 -12.13 -12.27
CA SER A 123 -33.79 -11.94 -13.44
C SER A 123 -33.99 -13.21 -14.24
N PHE A 124 -33.34 -14.31 -13.84
CA PHE A 124 -33.34 -15.57 -14.56
C PHE A 124 -34.73 -16.25 -14.49
N ARG A 125 -35.28 -16.59 -15.64
CA ARG A 125 -36.51 -17.42 -15.76
C ARG A 125 -36.27 -18.50 -16.80
N GLU A 126 -36.66 -19.70 -16.49
CA GLU A 126 -36.61 -20.78 -17.44
C GLU A 126 -37.85 -20.69 -18.38
N GLU A 127 -37.64 -20.92 -19.68
CA GLU A 127 -38.70 -20.78 -20.69
C GLU A 127 -39.82 -21.76 -20.34
N GLY A 128 -41.07 -21.24 -20.19
CA GLY A 128 -42.24 -22.03 -19.81
C GLY A 128 -42.43 -22.26 -18.30
N ASN A 129 -41.56 -21.80 -17.44
CA ASN A 129 -41.66 -21.96 -15.98
C ASN A 129 -41.71 -20.59 -15.28
N GLN A 130 -42.79 -20.33 -14.49
CA GLN A 130 -42.91 -19.12 -13.71
C GLN A 130 -41.98 -19.14 -12.46
N ASN A 131 -41.43 -20.28 -12.09
CA ASN A 131 -40.54 -20.44 -10.96
C ASN A 131 -39.09 -20.22 -11.40
N ASN A 132 -38.38 -19.36 -10.71
CA ASN A 132 -36.97 -19.19 -10.90
C ASN A 132 -36.20 -20.37 -10.28
N PRO A 133 -35.53 -21.23 -11.08
CA PRO A 133 -34.94 -22.48 -10.57
C PRO A 133 -33.72 -22.26 -9.67
N ILE A 134 -33.21 -21.05 -9.57
CA ILE A 134 -31.97 -20.70 -8.83
C ILE A 134 -32.23 -19.79 -7.65
N GLU A 135 -33.35 -19.07 -7.59
CA GLU A 135 -33.66 -18.14 -6.54
C GLU A 135 -33.78 -18.82 -5.16
N GLY A 136 -33.20 -18.23 -4.15
CA GLY A 136 -33.19 -18.72 -2.77
C GLY A 136 -32.32 -19.97 -2.55
N LYS A 137 -31.59 -20.47 -3.58
CA LYS A 137 -30.78 -21.68 -3.46
C LYS A 137 -29.35 -21.46 -3.08
N PHE A 138 -28.79 -22.32 -2.27
CA PHE A 138 -27.38 -22.53 -2.09
C PHE A 138 -26.79 -23.31 -3.28
N PHE A 139 -25.46 -23.35 -3.41
CA PHE A 139 -24.77 -24.05 -4.47
C PHE A 139 -25.16 -25.55 -4.54
N HIS A 140 -25.17 -26.25 -3.39
CA HIS A 140 -25.48 -27.68 -3.34
C HIS A 140 -26.97 -28.00 -3.66
N GLU A 141 -27.86 -27.01 -3.56
CA GLU A 141 -29.27 -27.11 -3.88
C GLU A 141 -29.58 -26.92 -5.37
N LEU A 142 -28.60 -26.48 -6.16
CA LEU A 142 -28.73 -26.31 -7.60
C LEU A 142 -28.74 -27.67 -8.30
N PRO A 143 -29.44 -27.80 -9.45
CA PRO A 143 -29.24 -28.93 -10.35
C PRO A 143 -27.78 -29.11 -10.75
N VAL A 144 -27.28 -30.34 -10.83
CA VAL A 144 -25.87 -30.67 -11.15
C VAL A 144 -25.39 -29.91 -12.40
N LYS A 145 -26.19 -29.84 -13.45
CA LYS A 145 -25.90 -29.12 -14.68
C LYS A 145 -25.57 -27.62 -14.43
N LEU A 146 -26.25 -26.99 -13.48
CA LEU A 146 -26.00 -25.57 -13.15
C LEU A 146 -24.78 -25.40 -12.24
N GLN A 147 -24.54 -26.37 -11.34
CA GLN A 147 -23.28 -26.40 -10.55
C GLN A 147 -22.06 -26.51 -11.49
N GLU A 148 -22.09 -27.43 -12.44
CA GLU A 148 -21.04 -27.61 -13.45
C GLU A 148 -20.84 -26.34 -14.28
N ARG A 149 -21.90 -25.68 -14.75
CA ARG A 149 -21.79 -24.41 -15.49
C ARG A 149 -21.02 -23.34 -14.72
N ILE A 150 -21.26 -23.21 -13.42
CA ILE A 150 -20.55 -22.28 -12.56
C ILE A 150 -19.08 -22.67 -12.43
N LEU A 151 -18.81 -23.95 -12.15
CA LEU A 151 -17.45 -24.46 -11.94
C LEU A 151 -16.60 -24.44 -13.21
N ASP A 152 -17.21 -24.67 -14.38
CA ASP A 152 -16.53 -24.68 -15.68
C ASP A 152 -16.45 -23.30 -16.34
N THR A 153 -17.07 -22.28 -15.73
CA THR A 153 -16.96 -20.90 -16.26
C THR A 153 -15.49 -20.53 -16.43
N GLN A 154 -15.14 -20.15 -17.66
CA GLN A 154 -13.76 -19.75 -18.01
C GLN A 154 -13.52 -18.30 -17.65
N LEU A 155 -12.45 -18.05 -16.90
CA LEU A 155 -12.01 -16.73 -16.48
C LEU A 155 -10.74 -16.38 -17.24
N ILE A 156 -10.74 -15.25 -17.93
CA ILE A 156 -9.55 -14.71 -18.61
C ILE A 156 -8.73 -13.89 -17.62
N MET A 157 -7.46 -14.21 -17.54
CA MET A 157 -6.54 -13.56 -16.63
C MET A 157 -5.36 -12.97 -17.37
N TYR A 158 -4.98 -11.76 -17.00
CA TYR A 158 -3.71 -11.14 -17.34
C TYR A 158 -2.77 -11.27 -16.15
N ILE A 159 -1.68 -12.03 -16.33
CA ILE A 159 -0.70 -12.32 -15.30
C ILE A 159 0.51 -11.43 -15.53
N LEU A 160 0.81 -10.57 -14.56
CA LEU A 160 2.02 -9.78 -14.53
C LEU A 160 3.14 -10.63 -13.98
N ASP A 161 4.21 -10.77 -14.76
CA ASP A 161 5.37 -11.56 -14.40
C ASP A 161 6.10 -10.99 -13.17
N ALA A 162 6.71 -11.89 -12.38
CA ALA A 162 7.48 -11.52 -11.21
C ALA A 162 8.71 -10.64 -11.54
N ASN A 163 9.28 -10.81 -12.73
CA ASN A 163 10.45 -10.06 -13.19
C ASN A 163 10.12 -8.68 -13.78
N ALA A 164 8.83 -8.33 -13.94
CA ALA A 164 8.46 -7.00 -14.41
C ALA A 164 8.87 -5.93 -13.38
N PRO A 165 9.42 -4.77 -13.82
CA PRO A 165 9.80 -3.68 -12.93
C PRO A 165 8.64 -3.28 -12.01
N GLU A 166 8.93 -3.06 -10.73
CA GLU A 166 7.88 -2.77 -9.73
C GLU A 166 7.02 -1.57 -10.13
N ARG A 167 7.65 -0.50 -10.61
CA ARG A 167 6.94 0.68 -11.10
C ARG A 167 5.94 0.33 -12.21
N ALA A 168 6.36 -0.52 -13.16
CA ALA A 168 5.49 -0.95 -14.26
C ALA A 168 4.31 -1.78 -13.74
N ARG A 169 4.55 -2.65 -12.78
CA ARG A 169 3.50 -3.45 -12.11
C ARG A 169 2.48 -2.55 -11.43
N LEU A 170 2.94 -1.56 -10.64
CA LEU A 170 2.07 -0.62 -9.94
C LEU A 170 1.31 0.30 -10.90
N ASP A 171 1.94 0.79 -11.98
CA ASP A 171 1.28 1.62 -13.00
C ASP A 171 0.17 0.86 -13.74
N ILE A 172 0.39 -0.43 -14.04
CA ILE A 172 -0.66 -1.27 -14.63
C ILE A 172 -1.81 -1.45 -13.64
N PHE A 173 -1.51 -1.73 -12.37
CA PHE A 173 -2.54 -1.89 -11.34
C PHE A 173 -3.40 -0.65 -11.15
N GLU A 174 -2.78 0.53 -11.16
CA GLU A 174 -3.48 1.80 -11.08
C GLU A 174 -4.44 2.00 -12.27
N ARG A 175 -4.00 1.65 -13.49
CA ARG A 175 -4.80 1.79 -14.72
C ARG A 175 -5.95 0.78 -14.82
N VAL A 176 -5.77 -0.44 -14.34
CA VAL A 176 -6.77 -1.51 -14.49
C VAL A 176 -7.81 -1.52 -13.36
N ASN A 177 -7.49 -0.93 -12.21
CA ASN A 177 -8.42 -0.80 -11.09
C ASN A 177 -9.44 0.32 -11.37
N SER A 178 -10.47 0.01 -12.18
CA SER A 178 -11.54 0.94 -12.55
C SER A 178 -12.59 1.18 -11.46
N GLY A 179 -12.45 0.53 -10.29
CA GLY A 179 -13.35 0.65 -9.15
C GLY A 179 -12.86 1.68 -8.11
N VAL A 180 -12.45 1.21 -6.93
CA VAL A 180 -11.79 2.05 -5.92
C VAL A 180 -10.30 2.06 -6.22
N ALA A 181 -9.75 3.24 -6.54
CA ALA A 181 -8.33 3.39 -6.81
C ALA A 181 -7.52 2.99 -5.57
N LEU A 182 -6.65 1.98 -5.71
CA LEU A 182 -5.72 1.57 -4.66
C LEU A 182 -4.50 2.47 -4.68
N THR A 183 -3.98 2.81 -3.50
CA THR A 183 -2.70 3.48 -3.40
C THR A 183 -1.55 2.52 -3.74
N ARG A 184 -0.39 3.06 -4.13
CA ARG A 184 0.81 2.25 -4.41
C ARG A 184 1.22 1.40 -3.22
N GLN A 185 1.06 1.90 -1.99
CA GLN A 185 1.36 1.12 -0.79
C GLN A 185 0.35 -0.01 -0.55
N GLN A 186 -0.92 0.21 -0.82
CA GLN A 186 -1.91 -0.88 -0.77
C GLN A 186 -1.56 -1.99 -1.75
N MET A 187 -1.16 -1.63 -2.96
CA MET A 187 -0.72 -2.60 -3.97
C MET A 187 0.54 -3.35 -3.53
N ARG A 188 1.56 -2.63 -3.01
CA ARG A 188 2.76 -3.27 -2.44
C ARG A 188 2.43 -4.22 -1.30
N ASN A 189 1.54 -3.83 -0.39
CA ASN A 189 1.09 -4.71 0.69
C ASN A 189 0.49 -6.02 0.17
N ALA A 190 -0.31 -5.95 -0.90
CA ALA A 190 -0.88 -7.15 -1.51
C ALA A 190 0.20 -8.04 -2.14
N ILE A 191 1.10 -7.46 -2.95
CA ILE A 191 2.15 -8.18 -3.66
C ILE A 191 3.13 -8.82 -2.69
N TYR A 192 3.56 -8.09 -1.67
CA TYR A 192 4.58 -8.52 -0.69
C TYR A 192 3.99 -8.97 0.64
N ASN A 193 2.72 -9.36 0.67
CA ASN A 193 2.08 -9.83 1.90
C ASN A 193 2.92 -10.92 2.57
N GLY A 194 3.25 -10.68 3.85
CA GLY A 194 4.16 -11.54 4.60
C GLY A 194 4.45 -11.00 6.01
N PRO A 195 5.52 -11.48 6.66
CA PRO A 195 5.96 -10.94 7.96
C PRO A 195 6.16 -9.43 7.95
N ALA A 196 6.77 -8.88 6.88
CA ALA A 196 7.03 -7.45 6.75
C ALA A 196 5.75 -6.61 6.80
N THR A 197 4.74 -6.95 6.01
CA THR A 197 3.49 -6.18 5.93
C THR A 197 2.67 -6.28 7.20
N ARG A 198 2.69 -7.43 7.88
CA ARG A 198 2.08 -7.58 9.22
C ARG A 198 2.78 -6.69 10.23
N TRP A 199 4.11 -6.71 10.24
CA TRP A 199 4.93 -5.87 11.10
C TRP A 199 4.66 -4.37 10.86
N LEU A 200 4.59 -3.92 9.60
CA LEU A 200 4.20 -2.54 9.28
C LEU A 200 2.82 -2.20 9.87
N GLY A 201 1.86 -3.11 9.76
CA GLY A 201 0.52 -2.95 10.35
C GLY A 201 0.55 -2.76 11.86
N GLU A 202 1.32 -3.58 12.58
CA GLU A 202 1.48 -3.47 14.04
C GLU A 202 2.13 -2.15 14.48
N ILE A 203 3.16 -1.70 13.75
CA ILE A 203 3.86 -0.45 14.06
C ILE A 203 2.93 0.75 13.94
N VAL A 204 2.16 0.86 12.86
CA VAL A 204 1.29 2.01 12.64
C VAL A 204 0.09 2.04 13.59
N GLU A 205 -0.29 0.89 14.16
CA GLU A 205 -1.32 0.80 15.19
C GLU A 205 -0.83 1.24 16.58
N SER A 206 0.51 1.33 16.79
CA SER A 206 1.07 1.74 18.08
C SER A 206 0.73 3.18 18.43
N GLU A 207 0.44 3.45 19.69
CA GLU A 207 0.17 4.82 20.16
C GLU A 207 1.40 5.73 20.00
N LEU A 208 2.60 5.18 20.15
CA LEU A 208 3.84 5.91 19.93
C LEU A 208 3.94 6.49 18.52
N PHE A 209 3.68 5.67 17.48
CA PHE A 209 3.70 6.13 16.10
C PHE A 209 2.62 7.19 15.84
N ARG A 210 1.39 6.93 16.31
CA ARG A 210 0.26 7.85 16.16
C ARG A 210 0.52 9.19 16.84
N ALA A 211 1.08 9.17 18.05
CA ALA A 211 1.43 10.38 18.79
C ALA A 211 2.58 11.15 18.10
N ALA A 212 3.66 10.46 17.70
CA ALA A 212 4.83 11.09 17.05
C ALA A 212 4.46 11.74 15.71
N THR A 213 3.59 11.13 14.92
CA THR A 213 3.11 11.69 13.64
C THR A 213 1.96 12.70 13.85
N GLY A 214 1.42 12.77 15.08
CA GLY A 214 0.27 13.60 15.41
C GLY A 214 -1.00 13.15 14.68
N ARG A 215 -1.13 11.85 14.39
CA ARG A 215 -2.25 11.22 13.68
C ARG A 215 -2.51 11.82 12.29
N SER A 216 -1.45 12.33 11.65
CA SER A 216 -1.55 12.99 10.34
C SER A 216 -1.56 12.01 9.17
N LEU A 217 -1.21 10.76 9.39
CA LEU A 217 -1.16 9.71 8.38
C LEU A 217 -2.41 8.83 8.48
N ARG A 218 -3.18 8.75 7.39
CA ARG A 218 -4.45 8.03 7.37
C ARG A 218 -4.26 6.55 7.06
N PRO A 219 -4.85 5.63 7.86
CA PRO A 219 -4.78 4.19 7.61
C PRO A 219 -5.48 3.77 6.32
N GLU A 220 -6.53 4.48 5.89
CA GLU A 220 -7.35 4.13 4.72
C GLU A 220 -6.53 4.13 3.43
N THR A 221 -5.52 4.98 3.33
CA THR A 221 -4.62 5.08 2.18
C THR A 221 -3.34 4.28 2.35
N MET A 222 -3.11 3.69 3.53
CA MET A 222 -1.85 3.03 3.93
C MET A 222 -0.61 3.93 3.81
N ARG A 223 -0.76 5.26 3.83
CA ARG A 223 0.38 6.18 3.84
C ARG A 223 1.16 6.13 5.14
N ASP A 224 0.51 5.75 6.23
CA ASP A 224 1.14 5.40 7.50
C ASP A 224 2.12 4.23 7.34
N ARG A 225 1.70 3.14 6.69
CA ARG A 225 2.56 1.99 6.39
C ARG A 225 3.66 2.35 5.40
N GLU A 226 3.38 3.22 4.43
CA GLU A 226 4.41 3.70 3.51
C GLU A 226 5.50 4.49 4.23
N ALA A 227 5.15 5.38 5.16
CA ALA A 227 6.12 6.13 5.96
C ALA A 227 7.05 5.20 6.75
N VAL A 228 6.49 4.17 7.40
CA VAL A 228 7.30 3.18 8.12
C VAL A 228 8.16 2.34 7.16
N ASN A 229 7.62 1.96 5.99
CA ASN A 229 8.39 1.23 4.98
C ASN A 229 9.55 2.07 4.43
N ARG A 230 9.38 3.40 4.28
CA ARG A 230 10.46 4.33 3.90
C ARG A 230 11.57 4.36 4.95
N PHE A 231 11.21 4.43 6.23
CA PHE A 231 12.20 4.27 7.31
C PHE A 231 12.97 2.95 7.19
N CYS A 232 12.28 1.84 7.00
CA CYS A 232 12.91 0.53 6.83
C CYS A 232 13.86 0.51 5.62
N ALA A 233 13.42 1.03 4.47
CA ALA A 233 14.21 1.06 3.26
C ALA A 233 15.52 1.83 3.43
N PHE A 234 15.47 3.05 3.97
CA PHE A 234 16.67 3.85 4.20
C PHE A 234 17.56 3.31 5.33
N SER A 235 16.98 2.67 6.35
CA SER A 235 17.75 2.11 7.48
C SER A 235 18.41 0.78 7.16
N ILE A 236 17.76 -0.06 6.36
CA ILE A 236 18.23 -1.42 6.03
C ILE A 236 19.13 -1.40 4.80
N LEU A 237 18.64 -0.78 3.71
CA LEU A 237 19.35 -0.79 2.43
C LEU A 237 20.41 0.33 2.36
N GLY A 238 20.16 1.44 3.06
CA GLY A 238 21.02 2.62 3.05
C GLY A 238 20.72 3.59 1.90
N VAL A 239 20.99 4.89 2.16
CA VAL A 239 20.75 5.99 1.21
C VAL A 239 21.54 5.79 -0.09
N GLU A 240 22.73 5.20 -0.01
CA GLU A 240 23.61 4.99 -1.16
C GLU A 240 23.08 3.99 -2.17
N LYS A 241 22.19 3.09 -1.77
CA LYS A 241 21.53 2.15 -2.69
C LYS A 241 20.35 2.75 -3.42
N TYR A 242 19.87 3.91 -2.99
CA TYR A 242 18.76 4.57 -3.66
C TYR A 242 19.14 5.05 -5.07
N ARG A 243 18.35 4.68 -6.09
CA ARG A 243 18.60 4.96 -7.51
C ARG A 243 17.56 5.87 -8.18
N GLY A 244 16.68 6.51 -7.40
CA GLY A 244 15.66 7.43 -7.92
C GLY A 244 14.30 6.79 -8.19
N ASP A 245 14.16 5.48 -7.96
CA ASP A 245 12.89 4.77 -7.99
C ASP A 245 12.48 4.40 -6.57
N MET A 246 11.52 5.14 -6.01
CA MET A 246 11.03 4.90 -4.65
C MET A 246 10.19 3.62 -4.59
N ASP A 247 9.47 3.28 -5.65
CA ASP A 247 8.63 2.09 -5.66
C ASP A 247 9.47 0.82 -5.58
N GLU A 248 10.54 0.74 -6.39
CA GLU A 248 11.48 -0.39 -6.33
C GLU A 248 12.21 -0.44 -4.99
N PHE A 249 12.66 0.71 -4.47
CA PHE A 249 13.38 0.78 -3.21
C PHE A 249 12.55 0.31 -2.01
N LEU A 250 11.26 0.65 -1.99
CA LEU A 250 10.31 0.19 -0.96
C LEU A 250 9.98 -1.30 -1.11
N ALA A 251 9.90 -1.80 -2.34
CA ALA A 251 9.70 -3.21 -2.62
C ALA A 251 10.91 -4.04 -2.16
N ASP A 252 12.13 -3.58 -2.44
CA ASP A 252 13.36 -4.24 -1.97
C ASP A 252 13.43 -4.35 -0.44
N ALA A 253 13.01 -3.31 0.26
CA ALA A 253 12.94 -3.35 1.72
C ALA A 253 11.93 -4.42 2.22
N LEU A 254 10.75 -4.52 1.59
CA LEU A 254 9.77 -5.54 1.92
C LEU A 254 10.26 -6.96 1.60
N ARG A 255 10.97 -7.16 0.47
CA ARG A 255 11.61 -8.44 0.13
C ARG A 255 12.64 -8.82 1.19
N TYR A 256 13.51 -7.87 1.57
CA TYR A 256 14.51 -8.10 2.61
C TYR A 256 13.86 -8.49 3.94
N MET A 257 12.89 -7.70 4.41
CA MET A 257 12.20 -7.94 5.67
C MET A 257 11.43 -9.27 5.70
N ASN A 258 10.82 -9.66 4.58
CA ASN A 258 10.11 -10.94 4.48
C ASN A 258 11.07 -12.13 4.57
N ASN A 259 12.30 -11.99 4.06
CA ASN A 259 13.33 -13.03 4.08
C ASN A 259 14.14 -13.07 5.41
N HIS A 260 14.17 -11.97 6.15
CA HIS A 260 14.96 -11.79 7.37
C HIS A 260 14.07 -11.41 8.57
N GLY A 261 12.99 -12.16 8.77
CA GLY A 261 11.99 -11.87 9.81
C GLY A 261 12.55 -11.79 11.24
N ASN A 262 13.68 -12.44 11.54
CA ASN A 262 14.33 -12.42 12.86
C ASN A 262 14.92 -11.04 13.21
N ASP A 263 15.15 -10.15 12.23
CA ASP A 263 15.74 -8.83 12.45
C ASP A 263 14.68 -7.75 12.76
N LEU A 264 13.40 -8.09 12.65
CA LEU A 264 12.29 -7.12 12.77
C LEU A 264 12.21 -6.48 14.16
N ASP A 265 12.54 -7.21 15.23
CA ASP A 265 12.54 -6.67 16.59
C ASP A 265 13.65 -5.63 16.80
N ALA A 266 14.83 -5.86 16.23
CA ALA A 266 15.92 -4.91 16.27
C ALA A 266 15.57 -3.62 15.48
N ILE A 267 14.91 -3.76 14.34
CA ILE A 267 14.42 -2.64 13.53
C ILE A 267 13.35 -1.87 14.31
N ARG A 268 12.43 -2.57 14.98
CA ARG A 268 11.40 -1.97 15.86
C ARG A 268 12.04 -1.11 16.94
N GLY A 269 12.99 -1.64 17.69
CA GLY A 269 13.67 -0.92 18.76
C GLY A 269 14.35 0.36 18.28
N LYS A 270 15.04 0.31 17.13
CA LYS A 270 15.64 1.50 16.50
C LYS A 270 14.60 2.54 16.09
N PHE A 271 13.51 2.09 15.49
CA PHE A 271 12.44 2.98 15.04
C PHE A 271 11.74 3.66 16.20
N GLU A 272 11.32 2.89 17.21
CA GLU A 272 10.63 3.43 18.40
C GLU A 272 11.51 4.43 19.16
N LYS A 273 12.80 4.11 19.35
CA LYS A 273 13.78 5.03 19.92
C LYS A 273 13.85 6.34 19.13
N SER A 274 13.91 6.25 17.81
CA SER A 274 13.94 7.44 16.96
C SER A 274 12.66 8.28 17.06
N LEU A 275 11.50 7.63 17.17
CA LEU A 275 10.22 8.35 17.35
C LEU A 275 10.18 9.11 18.68
N ARG A 276 10.63 8.46 19.80
CA ARG A 276 10.73 9.15 21.10
C ARG A 276 11.69 10.32 21.04
N SER A 277 12.88 10.13 20.44
CA SER A 277 13.82 11.25 20.23
C SER A 277 13.21 12.40 19.41
N ASN A 278 12.46 12.09 18.35
CA ASN A 278 11.77 13.12 17.57
C ASN A 278 10.72 13.87 18.39
N GLN A 279 9.96 13.16 19.25
CA GLN A 279 8.97 13.78 20.13
C GLN A 279 9.64 14.67 21.19
N ASN A 280 10.72 14.18 21.82
CA ASN A 280 11.47 14.91 22.83
C ASN A 280 12.12 16.20 22.25
N LEU A 281 12.70 16.10 21.04
CA LEU A 281 13.39 17.21 20.39
C LEU A 281 12.45 18.25 19.76
N PHE A 282 11.37 17.80 19.13
CA PHE A 282 10.58 18.65 18.23
C PHE A 282 9.11 18.77 18.62
N GLY A 283 8.65 18.00 19.61
CA GLY A 283 7.29 18.05 20.14
C GLY A 283 6.21 17.93 19.06
N LYS A 284 5.21 18.80 19.10
CA LYS A 284 4.11 18.87 18.13
C LYS A 284 4.56 19.19 16.70
N HIS A 285 5.77 19.73 16.53
CA HIS A 285 6.36 20.12 15.24
C HIS A 285 7.26 19.06 14.62
N ALA A 286 7.39 17.88 15.24
CA ALA A 286 8.13 16.77 14.66
C ALA A 286 7.69 16.50 13.21
N PHE A 287 8.66 16.35 12.30
CA PHE A 287 8.45 16.10 10.87
C PHE A 287 7.75 17.22 10.10
N ARG A 288 7.82 18.47 10.57
CA ARG A 288 7.11 19.61 9.99
C ARG A 288 8.00 20.82 9.84
N LYS A 289 7.81 21.56 8.75
CA LYS A 289 8.51 22.85 8.53
C LYS A 289 8.11 23.91 9.57
N SER A 290 6.94 23.75 10.20
CA SER A 290 6.52 24.64 11.29
C SER A 290 7.41 24.57 12.53
N LEU A 291 8.40 23.67 12.57
CA LEU A 291 9.46 23.67 13.58
C LEU A 291 10.27 24.97 13.57
N ALA A 292 10.42 25.56 12.38
CA ALA A 292 11.17 26.80 12.18
C ALA A 292 10.29 28.07 12.23
N ALA A 293 8.97 27.93 12.50
CA ALA A 293 8.10 29.10 12.61
C ALA A 293 8.31 29.81 13.96
N ASP A 294 8.42 31.17 13.91
CA ASP A 294 8.59 31.97 15.09
C ASP A 294 7.43 31.82 16.10
N GLY A 295 7.80 31.57 17.36
CA GLY A 295 6.91 31.62 18.53
C GLY A 295 6.42 30.25 19.03
N SER A 296 6.33 30.15 20.37
CA SER A 296 5.84 28.95 21.08
C SER A 296 4.39 28.55 20.73
N ASP A 297 3.63 29.47 20.13
CA ASP A 297 2.22 29.31 19.77
C ASP A 297 1.97 29.02 18.29
N ALA A 298 3.04 28.84 17.49
CA ALA A 298 2.89 28.49 16.09
C ALA A 298 1.98 27.27 15.91
N SER A 299 1.01 27.37 15.01
CA SER A 299 0.13 26.25 14.68
C SER A 299 0.93 25.11 14.07
N ARG A 300 0.52 23.87 14.38
CA ARG A 300 1.13 22.68 13.81
C ARG A 300 0.93 22.67 12.29
N GLY A 301 2.02 22.67 11.53
CA GLY A 301 2.01 22.59 10.07
C GLY A 301 1.68 21.17 9.53
N ILE A 302 1.69 21.06 8.21
CA ILE A 302 1.48 19.80 7.49
C ILE A 302 2.71 18.90 7.69
N LEU A 303 2.50 17.59 7.83
CA LEU A 303 3.58 16.61 7.90
C LEU A 303 4.33 16.58 6.56
N ASN A 304 5.65 16.61 6.62
CA ASN A 304 6.55 16.49 5.47
C ASN A 304 7.24 15.12 5.52
N ILE A 305 7.01 14.28 4.51
CA ILE A 305 7.52 12.91 4.50
C ILE A 305 9.05 12.87 4.36
N SER A 306 9.66 13.87 3.71
CA SER A 306 11.12 13.94 3.58
C SER A 306 11.80 14.28 4.90
N LEU A 307 11.18 15.13 5.74
CA LEU A 307 11.62 15.35 7.12
C LEU A 307 11.42 14.10 7.97
N PHE A 308 10.32 13.38 7.78
CA PHE A 308 10.12 12.10 8.44
C PHE A 308 11.25 11.11 8.11
N ASP A 309 11.59 10.96 6.81
CA ASP A 309 12.69 10.08 6.37
C ASP A 309 14.01 10.43 7.10
N VAL A 310 14.47 11.66 6.99
CA VAL A 310 15.80 12.04 7.54
C VAL A 310 15.82 12.00 9.06
N CYS A 311 14.80 12.53 9.73
CA CYS A 311 14.77 12.60 11.19
C CYS A 311 14.67 11.20 11.81
N THR A 312 13.81 10.31 11.29
CA THR A 312 13.69 8.95 11.84
C THR A 312 14.95 8.13 11.60
N VAL A 313 15.50 8.17 10.38
CA VAL A 313 16.65 7.35 10.02
C VAL A 313 17.92 7.81 10.74
N ILE A 314 18.16 9.11 10.82
CA ILE A 314 19.39 9.62 11.45
C ILE A 314 19.32 9.46 12.98
N LEU A 315 18.18 9.78 13.61
CA LEU A 315 18.04 9.61 15.06
C LEU A 315 18.05 8.12 15.49
N ALA A 316 17.68 7.19 14.61
CA ALA A 316 17.83 5.76 14.87
C ALA A 316 19.29 5.32 14.99
N LYS A 317 20.27 6.07 14.44
CA LYS A 317 21.71 5.76 14.51
C LYS A 317 22.33 6.06 15.89
N PHE A 318 21.69 6.91 16.69
CA PHE A 318 22.19 7.21 18.04
C PHE A 318 22.00 5.98 18.96
N PRO A 319 22.93 5.74 19.90
CA PRO A 319 22.84 4.60 20.80
C PRO A 319 21.66 4.70 21.77
N GLU A 320 21.31 5.90 22.21
CA GLU A 320 20.27 6.20 23.18
C GLU A 320 19.26 7.20 22.66
N GLU A 321 18.14 7.36 23.37
CA GLU A 321 17.16 8.41 23.11
C GLU A 321 17.78 9.78 23.38
N ILE A 322 17.43 10.78 22.57
CA ILE A 322 17.94 12.13 22.67
C ILE A 322 16.88 13.03 23.31
N GLU A 323 17.26 13.66 24.43
CA GLU A 323 16.45 14.64 25.13
C GLU A 323 16.83 16.05 24.70
N LEU A 324 15.87 16.97 24.64
CA LEU A 324 16.09 18.36 24.23
C LEU A 324 17.06 19.11 25.17
N GLU A 325 16.97 18.83 26.47
CA GLU A 325 17.81 19.44 27.49
C GLU A 325 19.28 19.01 27.44
N SER A 326 19.57 17.92 26.73
CA SER A 326 20.96 17.46 26.53
C SER A 326 21.74 18.42 25.62
N PRO A 327 23.07 18.51 25.75
CA PRO A 327 23.90 19.32 24.84
C PRO A 327 23.71 18.92 23.36
N SER A 328 23.62 17.62 23.09
CA SER A 328 23.38 17.08 21.74
C SER A 328 21.99 17.43 21.25
N GLY A 329 20.97 17.33 22.11
CA GLY A 329 19.59 17.65 21.75
C GLY A 329 19.39 19.10 21.39
N ARG A 330 19.90 20.04 22.21
CA ARG A 330 19.85 21.47 21.89
C ARG A 330 20.57 21.80 20.58
N LYS A 331 21.70 21.15 20.31
CA LYS A 331 22.43 21.31 19.05
C LYS A 331 21.60 20.81 17.87
N ILE A 332 21.10 19.58 17.93
CA ILE A 332 20.29 18.96 16.87
C ILE A 332 19.06 19.79 16.56
N HIS A 333 18.33 20.22 17.60
CA HIS A 333 17.16 21.09 17.44
C HIS A 333 17.51 22.39 16.69
N LYS A 334 18.51 23.10 17.17
CA LYS A 334 18.98 24.37 16.58
C LYS A 334 19.40 24.19 15.12
N GLU A 335 20.19 23.16 14.84
CA GLU A 335 20.71 22.93 13.49
C GLU A 335 19.58 22.50 12.51
N LEU A 336 18.59 21.71 12.94
CA LEU A 336 17.45 21.40 12.08
C LEU A 336 16.60 22.65 11.79
N VAL A 337 16.38 23.52 12.78
CA VAL A 337 15.72 24.81 12.57
C VAL A 337 16.49 25.63 11.55
N ASN A 338 17.81 25.76 11.70
CA ASN A 338 18.66 26.48 10.76
C ASN A 338 18.58 25.91 9.32
N LEU A 339 18.57 24.61 9.17
CA LEU A 339 18.39 23.96 7.86
C LEU A 339 17.05 24.32 7.23
N ILE A 340 15.97 24.30 8.02
CA ILE A 340 14.63 24.63 7.53
C ILE A 340 14.47 26.12 7.22
N GLU A 341 15.14 27.03 7.96
CA GLU A 341 14.99 28.47 7.76
C GLU A 341 15.91 29.05 6.69
N ARG A 342 17.15 28.55 6.61
CA ARG A 342 18.24 29.27 5.95
C ARG A 342 18.98 28.48 4.89
N ASN A 343 18.67 27.22 4.72
CA ASN A 343 19.36 26.39 3.73
C ASN A 343 18.43 26.09 2.55
N ASP A 344 18.54 26.89 1.49
CA ASP A 344 17.72 26.77 0.29
C ASP A 344 17.84 25.39 -0.37
N GLU A 345 19.02 24.76 -0.34
CA GLU A 345 19.25 23.45 -0.91
C GLU A 345 18.50 22.35 -0.11
N PHE A 346 18.50 22.46 1.22
CA PHE A 346 17.74 21.55 2.08
C PHE A 346 16.24 21.74 1.88
N ILE A 347 15.74 22.98 1.89
CA ILE A 347 14.35 23.31 1.66
C ILE A 347 13.87 22.78 0.31
N HIS A 348 14.66 22.98 -0.75
CA HIS A 348 14.35 22.44 -2.07
C HIS A 348 14.27 20.90 -2.05
N ALA A 349 15.23 20.24 -1.40
CA ALA A 349 15.32 18.78 -1.34
C ALA A 349 14.20 18.11 -0.53
N ILE A 350 13.56 18.83 0.41
CA ILE A 350 12.41 18.33 1.17
C ILE A 350 11.05 18.76 0.61
N SER A 351 11.01 19.65 -0.39
CA SER A 351 9.77 20.25 -0.91
C SER A 351 9.50 19.91 -2.36
N PHE A 352 10.53 19.78 -3.20
CA PHE A 352 10.38 19.63 -4.64
C PHE A 352 11.18 18.43 -5.13
N PHE A 353 10.57 17.62 -6.04
CA PHE A 353 11.22 16.44 -6.63
C PHE A 353 11.85 15.54 -5.56
N THR A 354 11.17 15.34 -4.46
CA THR A 354 11.69 14.76 -3.22
C THR A 354 12.18 13.32 -3.38
N ASN A 355 11.70 12.60 -4.41
CA ASN A 355 12.15 11.25 -4.76
C ASN A 355 13.27 11.23 -5.82
N ASN A 356 13.78 12.38 -6.26
CA ASN A 356 14.97 12.42 -7.10
C ASN A 356 16.21 12.00 -6.30
N THR A 357 17.11 11.24 -6.91
CA THR A 357 18.35 10.75 -6.25
C THR A 357 19.17 11.88 -5.64
N LYS A 358 19.30 13.01 -6.35
CA LYS A 358 20.03 14.17 -5.84
C LYS A 358 19.34 14.73 -4.60
N ALA A 359 18.02 14.96 -4.62
CA ALA A 359 17.28 15.50 -3.48
C ALA A 359 17.38 14.58 -2.25
N VAL A 360 17.26 13.26 -2.44
CA VAL A 360 17.42 12.27 -1.37
C VAL A 360 18.82 12.38 -0.75
N LYS A 361 19.88 12.28 -1.56
CA LYS A 361 21.26 12.35 -1.08
C LYS A 361 21.57 13.68 -0.39
N THR A 362 21.14 14.80 -0.97
CA THR A 362 21.34 16.14 -0.41
C THR A 362 20.70 16.27 0.98
N ARG A 363 19.41 15.93 1.13
CA ARG A 363 18.75 16.10 2.43
C ARG A 363 19.34 15.21 3.52
N PHE A 364 19.74 13.98 3.20
CA PHE A 364 20.42 13.11 4.16
C PHE A 364 21.81 13.65 4.55
N ALA A 365 22.64 14.01 3.58
CA ALA A 365 23.99 14.54 3.85
C ALA A 365 23.96 15.81 4.70
N LEU A 366 23.08 16.76 4.39
CA LEU A 366 22.95 18.00 5.15
C LEU A 366 22.45 17.73 6.59
N ALA A 367 21.46 16.86 6.75
CA ALA A 367 20.93 16.52 8.07
C ALA A 367 21.94 15.69 8.90
N GLU A 368 22.67 14.76 8.32
CA GLU A 368 23.74 14.01 8.99
C GLU A 368 24.83 14.93 9.51
N GLY A 369 25.26 15.90 8.68
CA GLY A 369 26.22 16.95 9.11
C GLY A 369 25.69 17.80 10.26
N ALA A 370 24.42 18.21 10.19
CA ALA A 370 23.76 19.00 11.23
C ALA A 370 23.62 18.24 12.56
N PHE A 371 23.27 16.97 12.51
CA PHE A 371 23.08 16.13 13.69
C PHE A 371 24.41 15.58 14.24
N GLY A 372 25.54 15.79 13.53
CA GLY A 372 26.86 15.35 13.95
C GLY A 372 27.05 13.82 13.85
N VAL A 373 26.27 13.17 13.02
CA VAL A 373 26.44 11.75 12.69
C VAL A 373 27.41 11.65 11.53
N ARG A 374 28.58 11.04 11.78
CA ARG A 374 29.51 10.70 10.67
C ARG A 374 28.99 9.43 10.00
N GLY A 375 28.83 9.49 8.67
CA GLY A 375 28.45 8.37 7.83
C GLY A 375 29.47 7.25 7.80
#